data_d2c0106767ee801bc1efeff90d275a92
#
_entry.id   d2c0106767ee801bc1efeff90d275a92
#
_cell.length_a   1.000
_cell.length_b   1.000
_cell.length_c   1.000
_cell.angle_alpha   90.00
_cell.angle_beta   90.00
_cell.angle_gamma   90.00
#
_symmetry.space_group_name_H-M   'P 1'
#
loop_
_entity.id
_entity.type
_entity.pdbx_description
1 polymer ?
#
loop_
_entity_poly.entity_id
_entity_poly.type
_entity_poly.pdbx_seq_one_letter_code
_entity_poly.pdbx_strand_id
1 'polypeptide(L)'
;MRNSNFTRRNFQIRFGAIIAGLLSLDAISAPFREIPAAKSLQTEILEALKVASPLVVFVSLDNCPFCKIARENYLLPLMNEQAIPVVQINFRRLASVADARGIVMTQDQLVRAWGIKVAPTVLFLGKDGREIAPRLTGGSTSDFYGTYLDERIHIAQATISRDLGVK
;
A
#
# COMPACT_ATOMS: atom_id res chain seq x y z
N MET A 1 49.49 70.72 -33.27
CA MET A 1 50.42 69.78 -32.61
C MET A 1 49.75 69.07 -31.46
N ARG A 2 49.87 67.78 -31.47
CA ARG A 2 49.63 66.80 -30.43
C ARG A 2 48.25 66.08 -30.45
N ASN A 3 48.34 64.92 -31.09
CA ASN A 3 47.40 63.83 -31.01
C ASN A 3 47.27 63.28 -29.60
N SER A 4 46.09 62.88 -29.19
CA SER A 4 45.94 61.84 -28.19
C SER A 4 44.75 60.95 -28.58
N ASN A 5 45.11 59.75 -29.04
CA ASN A 5 44.20 58.64 -29.31
C ASN A 5 43.63 58.13 -28.00
N PHE A 6 42.31 58.16 -27.86
CA PHE A 6 41.61 57.49 -26.76
C PHE A 6 40.99 56.19 -27.28
N THR A 7 41.68 55.12 -26.96
CA THR A 7 41.29 53.78 -27.31
C THR A 7 40.10 53.31 -26.43
N ARG A 8 38.94 53.16 -27.07
CA ARG A 8 37.75 52.55 -26.42
C ARG A 8 38.00 51.03 -26.24
N ARG A 9 38.22 50.61 -25.01
CA ARG A 9 38.22 49.20 -24.63
C ARG A 9 36.79 48.67 -24.62
N ASN A 10 36.49 47.79 -25.55
CA ASN A 10 35.26 47.02 -25.56
C ASN A 10 35.22 46.07 -24.37
N PHE A 11 34.35 46.37 -23.42
CA PHE A 11 34.03 45.48 -22.31
C PHE A 11 32.95 44.50 -22.76
N GLN A 12 33.35 43.30 -23.18
CA GLN A 12 32.43 42.23 -23.50
C GLN A 12 31.95 41.55 -22.20
N ILE A 13 30.73 41.85 -21.82
CA ILE A 13 30.04 41.15 -20.74
C ILE A 13 29.61 39.78 -21.29
N ARG A 14 30.30 38.73 -20.90
CA ARG A 14 29.85 37.34 -21.16
C ARG A 14 28.76 37.01 -20.17
N PHE A 15 27.52 36.97 -20.67
CA PHE A 15 26.39 36.35 -19.94
C PHE A 15 26.63 34.84 -19.87
N GLY A 16 27.07 34.36 -18.72
CA GLY A 16 27.09 32.94 -18.39
C GLY A 16 25.65 32.47 -18.10
N ALA A 17 25.12 31.65 -18.99
CA ALA A 17 23.85 30.98 -18.73
C ALA A 17 24.05 29.96 -17.61
N ILE A 18 23.50 30.24 -16.42
CA ILE A 18 23.38 29.29 -15.34
C ILE A 18 22.21 28.36 -15.68
N ILE A 19 22.53 27.16 -16.18
CA ILE A 19 21.57 26.08 -16.32
C ILE A 19 21.33 25.55 -14.90
N ALA A 20 20.27 26.01 -14.26
CA ALA A 20 19.76 25.42 -13.04
C ALA A 20 19.17 24.04 -13.38
N GLY A 21 19.97 22.98 -13.22
CA GLY A 21 19.51 21.61 -13.30
C GLY A 21 18.51 21.36 -12.17
N LEU A 22 17.24 21.17 -12.55
CA LEU A 22 16.21 20.65 -11.68
C LEU A 22 16.59 19.20 -11.32
N LEU A 23 17.27 19.02 -10.19
CA LEU A 23 17.43 17.71 -9.57
C LEU A 23 16.04 17.30 -9.05
N SER A 24 15.35 16.48 -9.82
CA SER A 24 14.17 15.75 -9.35
C SER A 24 14.65 14.82 -8.23
N LEU A 25 14.39 15.21 -6.98
CA LEU A 25 14.52 14.30 -5.86
C LEU A 25 13.36 13.30 -5.98
N ASP A 26 13.64 12.16 -6.60
CA ASP A 26 12.79 11.00 -6.44
C ASP A 26 12.75 10.68 -4.94
N ALA A 27 11.63 10.97 -4.30
CA ALA A 27 11.40 10.63 -2.92
C ALA A 27 11.34 9.10 -2.82
N ILE A 28 12.49 8.48 -2.52
CA ILE A 28 12.56 7.06 -2.18
C ILE A 28 11.80 6.90 -0.89
N SER A 29 10.56 6.40 -0.98
CA SER A 29 9.76 6.08 0.19
C SER A 29 10.47 5.00 1.00
N ALA A 30 10.67 5.24 2.30
CA ALA A 30 11.27 4.23 3.17
C ALA A 30 10.36 2.98 3.23
N PRO A 31 10.94 1.77 3.28
CA PRO A 31 10.14 0.54 3.33
C PRO A 31 9.28 0.49 4.60
N PHE A 32 8.07 -0.05 4.47
CA PHE A 32 7.19 -0.27 5.61
C PHE A 32 7.83 -1.30 6.56
N ARG A 33 7.91 -0.95 7.83
CA ARG A 33 8.37 -1.86 8.90
C ARG A 33 7.21 -2.53 9.60
N GLU A 34 6.02 -1.96 9.51
CA GLU A 34 4.79 -2.45 10.11
C GLU A 34 3.62 -2.29 9.12
N ILE A 35 2.65 -3.19 9.21
CA ILE A 35 1.41 -3.06 8.47
C ILE A 35 0.54 -2.02 9.19
N PRO A 36 0.08 -0.96 8.51
CA PRO A 36 -0.76 0.06 9.14
C PRO A 36 -2.07 -0.53 9.65
N ALA A 37 -2.51 -0.08 10.81
CA ALA A 37 -3.83 -0.43 11.30
C ALA A 37 -4.92 0.22 10.44
N ALA A 38 -5.94 -0.55 10.07
CA ALA A 38 -7.10 -0.03 9.35
C ALA A 38 -7.83 1.03 10.17
N LYS A 39 -8.20 2.14 9.52
CA LYS A 39 -8.99 3.24 10.10
C LYS A 39 -10.35 3.36 9.43
N SER A 40 -10.39 3.26 8.10
CA SER A 40 -11.60 3.32 7.29
C SER A 40 -11.44 2.44 6.07
N LEU A 41 -12.06 1.27 6.10
CA LEU A 41 -12.02 0.36 4.95
C LEU A 41 -12.60 1.00 3.69
N GLN A 42 -13.64 1.84 3.82
CA GLN A 42 -14.20 2.58 2.70
C GLN A 42 -13.12 3.41 1.99
N THR A 43 -12.37 4.21 2.75
CA THR A 43 -11.31 5.07 2.19
C THR A 43 -10.15 4.24 1.65
N GLU A 44 -9.70 3.24 2.40
CA GLU A 44 -8.56 2.40 2.06
C GLU A 44 -8.83 1.56 0.79
N ILE A 45 -10.07 1.07 0.62
CA ILE A 45 -10.51 0.41 -0.63
C ILE A 45 -10.47 1.40 -1.80
N LEU A 46 -10.98 2.61 -1.62
CA LEU A 46 -10.96 3.60 -2.69
C LEU A 46 -9.53 3.96 -3.12
N GLU A 47 -8.61 4.10 -2.16
CA GLU A 47 -7.19 4.35 -2.48
C GLU A 47 -6.55 3.15 -3.20
N ALA A 48 -6.84 1.93 -2.79
CA ALA A 48 -6.38 0.72 -3.47
C ALA A 48 -6.88 0.65 -4.92
N LEU A 49 -8.16 0.97 -5.14
CA LEU A 49 -8.76 0.97 -6.48
C LEU A 49 -8.17 2.03 -7.42
N LYS A 50 -7.67 3.17 -6.90
CA LYS A 50 -6.99 4.20 -7.73
C LYS A 50 -5.71 3.65 -8.39
N VAL A 51 -5.06 2.68 -7.76
CA VAL A 51 -3.87 2.01 -8.29
C VAL A 51 -4.19 0.64 -8.89
N ALA A 52 -5.46 0.41 -9.23
CA ALA A 52 -5.97 -0.84 -9.79
C ALA A 52 -5.56 -2.10 -8.99
N SER A 53 -5.54 -1.98 -7.65
CA SER A 53 -5.15 -3.04 -6.74
C SER A 53 -6.29 -3.43 -5.80
N PRO A 54 -6.37 -4.70 -5.35
CA PRO A 54 -7.21 -5.06 -4.21
C PRO A 54 -6.67 -4.42 -2.93
N LEU A 55 -7.55 -4.16 -1.96
CA LEU A 55 -7.12 -3.94 -0.57
C LEU A 55 -6.94 -5.30 0.11
N VAL A 56 -5.74 -5.59 0.58
CA VAL A 56 -5.47 -6.77 1.39
C VAL A 56 -5.70 -6.42 2.86
N VAL A 57 -6.59 -7.17 3.53
CA VAL A 57 -6.86 -6.98 4.96
C VAL A 57 -6.31 -8.15 5.75
N PHE A 58 -5.32 -7.88 6.58
CA PHE A 58 -4.69 -8.85 7.46
C PHE A 58 -5.37 -8.86 8.83
N VAL A 59 -6.09 -9.92 9.15
CA VAL A 59 -6.70 -10.11 10.47
C VAL A 59 -5.73 -10.87 11.36
N SER A 60 -5.22 -10.19 12.39
CA SER A 60 -4.16 -10.64 13.28
C SER A 60 -4.67 -10.80 14.72
N LEU A 61 -3.89 -11.44 15.55
CA LEU A 61 -4.08 -11.54 17.00
C LEU A 61 -2.76 -11.16 17.68
N ASP A 62 -2.86 -10.45 18.81
CA ASP A 62 -1.70 -10.09 19.60
C ASP A 62 -1.00 -11.37 20.13
N ASN A 63 0.34 -11.37 20.16
CA ASN A 63 1.18 -12.50 20.58
C ASN A 63 0.97 -13.81 19.79
N CYS A 64 0.52 -13.72 18.54
CA CYS A 64 0.32 -14.86 17.66
C CYS A 64 1.58 -15.16 16.84
N PRO A 65 2.30 -16.25 17.04
CA PRO A 65 3.51 -16.57 16.28
C PRO A 65 3.26 -16.71 14.78
N PHE A 66 2.17 -17.36 14.39
CA PHE A 66 1.80 -17.51 12.97
C PHE A 66 1.45 -16.17 12.31
N CYS A 67 0.84 -15.24 13.07
CA CYS A 67 0.57 -13.90 12.58
C CYS A 67 1.87 -13.12 12.37
N LYS A 68 2.87 -13.33 13.23
CA LYS A 68 4.20 -12.73 13.05
C LYS A 68 4.85 -13.23 11.75
N ILE A 69 4.86 -14.55 11.53
CA ILE A 69 5.40 -15.16 10.30
C ILE A 69 4.68 -14.63 9.07
N ALA A 70 3.34 -14.62 9.07
CA ALA A 70 2.55 -14.11 7.95
C ALA A 70 2.87 -12.64 7.64
N ARG A 71 3.00 -11.80 8.67
CA ARG A 71 3.33 -10.39 8.54
C ARG A 71 4.73 -10.17 7.97
N GLU A 72 5.75 -10.77 8.61
CA GLU A 72 7.15 -10.45 8.33
C GLU A 72 7.64 -11.11 7.04
N ASN A 73 7.24 -12.36 6.78
CA ASN A 73 7.78 -13.11 5.65
C ASN A 73 6.98 -12.96 4.36
N TYR A 74 5.73 -12.49 4.43
CA TYR A 74 4.85 -12.44 3.26
C TYR A 74 4.21 -11.07 3.04
N LEU A 75 3.51 -10.50 4.04
CA LEU A 75 2.70 -9.31 3.81
C LEU A 75 3.52 -8.01 3.78
N LEU A 76 4.58 -7.89 4.56
CA LEU A 76 5.51 -6.75 4.46
C LEU A 76 6.29 -6.76 3.14
N PRO A 77 6.86 -7.88 2.67
CA PRO A 77 7.41 -7.97 1.32
C PRO A 77 6.40 -7.61 0.23
N LEU A 78 5.17 -8.10 0.32
CA LEU A 78 4.09 -7.77 -0.61
C LEU A 78 3.86 -6.26 -0.72
N MET A 79 3.82 -5.54 0.41
CA MET A 79 3.68 -4.08 0.43
C MET A 79 4.89 -3.37 -0.15
N ASN A 80 6.10 -3.81 0.22
CA ASN A 80 7.33 -3.10 -0.09
C ASN A 80 7.83 -3.36 -1.51
N GLU A 81 7.64 -4.57 -2.02
CA GLU A 81 8.19 -5.01 -3.31
C GLU A 81 7.16 -4.95 -4.43
N GLN A 82 5.90 -5.21 -4.13
CA GLN A 82 4.82 -5.24 -5.12
C GLN A 82 3.85 -4.06 -5.01
N ALA A 83 4.06 -3.16 -4.04
CA ALA A 83 3.22 -1.98 -3.78
C ALA A 83 1.72 -2.30 -3.61
N ILE A 84 1.39 -3.51 -3.14
CA ILE A 84 0.00 -3.91 -2.87
C ILE A 84 -0.44 -3.32 -1.53
N PRO A 85 -1.56 -2.58 -1.48
CA PRO A 85 -2.06 -2.01 -0.23
C PRO A 85 -2.47 -3.09 0.77
N VAL A 86 -1.88 -3.07 1.96
CA VAL A 86 -2.23 -3.98 3.06
C VAL A 86 -2.55 -3.17 4.31
N VAL A 87 -3.62 -3.52 5.00
CA VAL A 87 -3.97 -2.97 6.32
C VAL A 87 -4.21 -4.08 7.32
N GLN A 88 -4.04 -3.77 8.62
CA GLN A 88 -4.23 -4.75 9.69
C GLN A 88 -5.45 -4.42 10.54
N ILE A 89 -6.19 -5.47 10.89
CA ILE A 89 -7.25 -5.48 11.90
C ILE A 89 -6.91 -6.54 12.93
N ASN A 90 -7.11 -6.24 14.22
CA ASN A 90 -6.78 -7.17 15.29
C ASN A 90 -8.03 -7.72 15.97
N PHE A 91 -8.03 -9.03 16.23
CA PHE A 91 -8.99 -9.67 17.12
C PHE A 91 -9.01 -8.99 18.49
N ARG A 92 -10.18 -8.95 19.11
CA ARG A 92 -10.40 -8.45 20.48
C ARG A 92 -9.96 -7.02 20.73
N ARG A 93 -9.61 -6.26 19.67
CA ARG A 93 -9.23 -4.87 19.80
C ARG A 93 -10.47 -3.98 19.77
N LEU A 94 -10.57 -3.08 20.77
CA LEU A 94 -11.69 -2.14 20.91
C LEU A 94 -11.47 -0.83 20.12
N ALA A 95 -10.33 -0.68 19.45
CA ALA A 95 -10.07 0.46 18.58
C ALA A 95 -11.13 0.55 17.47
N SER A 96 -11.58 1.76 17.18
CA SER A 96 -12.60 2.03 16.17
C SER A 96 -12.04 1.84 14.75
N VAL A 97 -12.89 1.34 13.87
CA VAL A 97 -12.66 1.25 12.42
C VAL A 97 -13.99 1.50 11.71
N ALA A 98 -13.98 2.20 10.58
CA ALA A 98 -15.15 2.28 9.72
C ALA A 98 -15.14 1.12 8.72
N ASP A 99 -16.26 0.43 8.58
CA ASP A 99 -16.43 -0.65 7.59
C ASP A 99 -16.44 -0.09 6.14
N ALA A 100 -16.63 -0.96 5.16
CA ALA A 100 -16.68 -0.56 3.74
C ALA A 100 -17.87 0.36 3.39
N ARG A 101 -18.88 0.45 4.25
CA ARG A 101 -20.04 1.36 4.12
C ARG A 101 -19.88 2.64 4.95
N GLY A 102 -18.74 2.80 5.65
CA GLY A 102 -18.49 3.93 6.54
C GLY A 102 -19.12 3.79 7.93
N ILE A 103 -19.68 2.63 8.29
CA ILE A 103 -20.25 2.41 9.63
C ILE A 103 -19.10 2.16 10.61
N VAL A 104 -19.05 3.01 11.67
CA VAL A 104 -18.01 2.92 12.70
C VAL A 104 -18.37 1.83 13.71
N MET A 105 -17.41 0.94 13.95
CA MET A 105 -17.50 -0.13 14.94
C MET A 105 -16.11 -0.46 15.50
N THR A 106 -16.04 -1.34 16.48
CA THR A 106 -14.72 -1.82 16.95
C THR A 106 -14.13 -2.86 15.98
N GLN A 107 -12.82 -3.01 15.96
CA GLN A 107 -12.17 -4.04 15.17
C GLN A 107 -12.68 -5.44 15.52
N ASP A 108 -12.93 -5.72 16.82
CA ASP A 108 -13.51 -7.00 17.26
C ASP A 108 -14.92 -7.22 16.70
N GLN A 109 -15.77 -6.19 16.70
CA GLN A 109 -17.10 -6.28 16.10
C GLN A 109 -17.04 -6.57 14.59
N LEU A 110 -16.12 -5.92 13.88
CA LEU A 110 -15.93 -6.13 12.46
C LEU A 110 -15.45 -7.55 12.15
N VAL A 111 -14.49 -8.07 12.90
CA VAL A 111 -13.99 -9.44 12.78
C VAL A 111 -15.11 -10.47 12.98
N ARG A 112 -15.97 -10.23 13.99
CA ARG A 112 -17.14 -11.08 14.25
C ARG A 112 -18.18 -10.99 13.12
N ALA A 113 -18.43 -9.79 12.61
CA ALA A 113 -19.36 -9.58 11.49
C ALA A 113 -18.91 -10.32 10.22
N TRP A 114 -17.60 -10.46 10.01
CA TRP A 114 -17.04 -11.26 8.92
C TRP A 114 -17.04 -12.78 9.18
N GLY A 115 -17.47 -13.22 10.37
CA GLY A 115 -17.46 -14.63 10.76
C GLY A 115 -16.04 -15.22 10.90
N ILE A 116 -15.01 -14.39 11.10
CA ILE A 116 -13.62 -14.85 11.21
C ILE A 116 -13.41 -15.40 12.62
N LYS A 117 -12.89 -16.62 12.69
CA LYS A 117 -12.68 -17.35 13.94
C LYS A 117 -11.21 -17.70 14.20
N VAL A 118 -10.35 -17.54 13.20
CA VAL A 118 -8.93 -17.96 13.22
C VAL A 118 -8.03 -16.79 12.80
N ALA A 119 -6.91 -16.62 13.48
CA ALA A 119 -5.82 -15.74 13.08
C ALA A 119 -4.54 -16.57 12.79
N PRO A 120 -3.76 -16.18 11.77
CA PRO A 120 -4.04 -15.11 10.82
C PRO A 120 -5.18 -15.45 9.86
N THR A 121 -5.88 -14.45 9.36
CA THR A 121 -6.75 -14.55 8.17
C THR A 121 -6.45 -13.36 7.26
N VAL A 122 -6.37 -13.61 5.96
CA VAL A 122 -6.16 -12.56 4.94
C VAL A 122 -7.37 -12.52 4.03
N LEU A 123 -7.94 -11.31 3.87
CA LEU A 123 -9.05 -11.04 2.95
C LEU A 123 -8.54 -10.16 1.81
N PHE A 124 -9.20 -10.28 0.66
CA PHE A 124 -8.90 -9.53 -0.56
C PHE A 124 -10.13 -8.76 -0.96
N LEU A 125 -10.17 -7.48 -0.64
CA LEU A 125 -11.36 -6.64 -0.83
C LEU A 125 -11.26 -5.83 -2.11
N GLY A 126 -12.34 -5.80 -2.85
CA GLY A 126 -12.57 -4.93 -4.00
C GLY A 126 -13.61 -3.87 -3.69
N LYS A 127 -14.25 -3.38 -4.75
CA LYS A 127 -15.29 -2.36 -4.68
C LYS A 127 -16.37 -2.73 -3.64
N ASP A 128 -16.80 -1.75 -2.87
CA ASP A 128 -17.85 -1.85 -1.84
C ASP A 128 -17.53 -2.87 -0.73
N GLY A 129 -16.25 -3.23 -0.53
CA GLY A 129 -15.81 -4.19 0.48
C GLY A 129 -16.14 -5.65 0.15
N ARG A 130 -16.47 -5.94 -1.08
CA ARG A 130 -16.70 -7.30 -1.55
C ARG A 130 -15.41 -8.12 -1.56
N GLU A 131 -15.43 -9.33 -1.02
CA GLU A 131 -14.31 -10.27 -1.17
C GLU A 131 -14.23 -10.74 -2.63
N ILE A 132 -13.12 -10.48 -3.29
CA ILE A 132 -12.89 -10.72 -4.72
C ILE A 132 -11.93 -11.87 -5.00
N ALA A 133 -11.38 -12.46 -3.96
CA ALA A 133 -10.68 -13.75 -3.97
C ALA A 133 -11.01 -14.51 -2.68
N PRO A 134 -10.92 -15.84 -2.66
CA PRO A 134 -11.12 -16.62 -1.45
C PRO A 134 -10.14 -16.20 -0.35
N ARG A 135 -10.65 -15.97 0.87
CA ARG A 135 -9.80 -15.62 2.01
C ARG A 135 -8.81 -16.73 2.32
N LEU A 136 -7.63 -16.35 2.78
CA LEU A 136 -6.62 -17.28 3.26
C LEU A 136 -6.73 -17.37 4.78
N THR A 137 -7.15 -18.52 5.30
CA THR A 137 -7.44 -18.72 6.73
C THR A 137 -6.38 -19.58 7.39
N GLY A 138 -5.86 -19.12 8.51
CA GLY A 138 -4.81 -19.80 9.28
C GLY A 138 -3.41 -19.53 8.73
N GLY A 139 -2.42 -19.76 9.58
CA GLY A 139 -1.02 -19.80 9.20
C GLY A 139 -0.63 -21.27 9.10
N SER A 140 -0.79 -21.89 7.94
CA SER A 140 -0.25 -23.23 7.79
C SER A 140 1.28 -23.12 7.86
N THR A 141 1.87 -24.06 8.54
CA THR A 141 3.34 -24.25 8.62
C THR A 141 3.91 -24.70 7.28
N SER A 142 3.21 -24.45 6.18
CA SER A 142 3.60 -25.04 4.93
C SER A 142 4.41 -24.05 4.11
N ASP A 143 5.41 -24.60 3.45
CA ASP A 143 6.18 -23.97 2.37
C ASP A 143 5.30 -23.43 1.23
N PHE A 144 3.99 -23.67 1.30
CA PHE A 144 2.99 -23.27 0.31
C PHE A 144 2.20 -22.00 0.67
N TYR A 145 2.40 -21.40 1.86
CA TYR A 145 1.63 -20.22 2.26
C TYR A 145 1.82 -19.06 1.26
N GLY A 146 3.05 -18.81 0.85
CA GLY A 146 3.37 -17.82 -0.18
C GLY A 146 2.66 -18.10 -1.49
N THR A 147 2.72 -19.35 -1.96
CA THR A 147 2.06 -19.76 -3.21
C THR A 147 0.55 -19.54 -3.17
N TYR A 148 -0.10 -19.87 -2.05
CA TYR A 148 -1.54 -19.60 -1.89
C TYR A 148 -1.84 -18.11 -1.82
N LEU A 149 -1.01 -17.32 -1.14
CA LEU A 149 -1.17 -15.86 -1.08
C LEU A 149 -1.06 -15.25 -2.48
N ASP A 150 -0.05 -15.63 -3.25
CA ASP A 150 0.17 -15.17 -4.62
C ASP A 150 -1.00 -15.53 -5.52
N GLU A 151 -1.49 -16.77 -5.46
CA GLU A 151 -2.66 -17.20 -6.22
C GLU A 151 -3.89 -16.31 -5.91
N ARG A 152 -4.15 -16.01 -4.63
CA ARG A 152 -5.30 -15.18 -4.24
C ARG A 152 -5.14 -13.74 -4.70
N ILE A 153 -3.91 -13.21 -4.68
CA ILE A 153 -3.60 -11.88 -5.19
C ILE A 153 -3.85 -11.82 -6.70
N HIS A 154 -3.38 -12.82 -7.46
CA HIS A 154 -3.63 -12.88 -8.90
C HIS A 154 -5.13 -12.93 -9.23
N ILE A 155 -5.91 -13.73 -8.50
CA ILE A 155 -7.37 -13.79 -8.65
C ILE A 155 -7.99 -12.42 -8.38
N ALA A 156 -7.58 -11.77 -7.29
CA ALA A 156 -8.10 -10.47 -6.89
C ALA A 156 -7.75 -9.38 -7.92
N GLN A 157 -6.51 -9.32 -8.38
CA GLN A 157 -6.06 -8.37 -9.41
C GLN A 157 -6.80 -8.57 -10.74
N ALA A 158 -6.98 -9.82 -11.18
CA ALA A 158 -7.75 -10.13 -12.38
C ALA A 158 -9.22 -9.70 -12.26
N THR A 159 -9.78 -9.78 -11.05
CA THR A 159 -11.15 -9.32 -10.78
C THR A 159 -11.23 -7.79 -10.82
N ILE A 160 -10.29 -7.08 -10.20
CA ILE A 160 -10.20 -5.61 -10.26
C ILE A 160 -10.06 -5.13 -11.71
N SER A 161 -9.16 -5.75 -12.49
CA SER A 161 -8.96 -5.38 -13.90
C SER A 161 -10.24 -5.50 -14.72
N ARG A 162 -11.02 -6.56 -14.50
CA ARG A 162 -12.33 -6.74 -15.15
C ARG A 162 -13.36 -5.69 -14.69
N ASP A 163 -13.42 -5.42 -13.36
CA ASP A 163 -14.37 -4.47 -12.78
C ASP A 163 -14.09 -3.02 -13.23
N LEU A 164 -12.83 -2.68 -13.48
CA LEU A 164 -12.39 -1.36 -13.98
C LEU A 164 -12.34 -1.27 -15.52
N GLY A 165 -12.55 -2.36 -16.24
CA GLY A 165 -12.45 -2.38 -17.70
C GLY A 165 -11.04 -2.14 -18.25
N VAL A 166 -10.02 -2.37 -17.45
CA VAL A 166 -8.60 -2.26 -17.84
C VAL A 166 -8.20 -3.58 -18.51
N LYS A 167 -7.78 -3.48 -19.80
CA LYS A 167 -7.23 -4.61 -20.56
C LYS A 167 -5.71 -4.56 -20.52
#